data_897de3850c8d97b0457c5cee483de6cd
#
_entry.id   897de3850c8d97b0457c5cee483de6cd
#
_cell.length_a   1.000
_cell.length_b   1.000
_cell.length_c   1.000
_cell.angle_alpha   90.00
_cell.angle_beta   90.00
_cell.angle_gamma   90.00
#
_symmetry.space_group_name_H-M   'P 1'
#
loop_
_entity.id
_entity.type
_entity.pdbx_description
1 polymer ?
#
loop_
_entity_poly.entity_id
_entity_poly.type
_entity_poly.pdbx_seq_one_letter_code
_entity_poly.pdbx_strand_id
1 'polypeptide(L)'
;MKVYDSNMLRNISILGHSGCGKTNLIEAIAYTTKLTNKIPKLSDKVNMTYNMSLTPVEYNGYKFNLLDTPGYFDFNGEVISTMMASDAAVIVLDATTSIQVGTEKSFELTGESIPKLIFINKIDSEKANYKELIEELREKYSNKIVPMYIPIYEGDKFKAIHNILNDTSNLSAEFEEEAQNTKAMLMELIAETDDELLDKYFSGEELTKEEIQKGITIGIQNGDIIPVICGSTISN
;
A
#
# COMPACT_ATOMS: atom_id res chain seq x y z
N MET A 1 10.73 -26.99 11.97
CA MET A 1 10.47 -26.01 10.91
C MET A 1 9.00 -26.19 10.51
N LYS A 2 8.19 -25.14 10.57
CA LYS A 2 6.77 -25.23 10.18
C LYS A 2 6.71 -25.40 8.66
N VAL A 3 5.93 -26.37 8.19
CA VAL A 3 5.73 -26.63 6.76
C VAL A 3 4.49 -25.86 6.31
N TYR A 4 4.58 -25.14 5.21
CA TYR A 4 3.49 -24.39 4.61
C TYR A 4 3.17 -24.96 3.24
N ASP A 5 1.88 -25.10 2.94
CA ASP A 5 1.44 -25.39 1.59
C ASP A 5 1.67 -24.20 0.66
N SER A 6 1.86 -24.46 -0.63
CA SER A 6 2.11 -23.39 -1.62
C SER A 6 1.01 -22.31 -1.62
N ASN A 7 -0.24 -22.70 -1.33
CA ASN A 7 -1.39 -21.79 -1.24
C ASN A 7 -1.28 -20.77 -0.08
N MET A 8 -0.41 -21.06 0.90
CA MET A 8 -0.19 -20.22 2.09
C MET A 8 1.13 -19.46 2.04
N LEU A 9 1.85 -19.56 0.93
CA LEU A 9 3.10 -18.82 0.70
C LEU A 9 2.84 -17.67 -0.24
N ARG A 10 3.40 -16.49 0.07
CA ARG A 10 3.38 -15.32 -0.83
C ARG A 10 4.72 -14.62 -0.80
N ASN A 11 5.24 -14.39 -1.98
CA ASN A 11 6.45 -13.58 -2.19
C ASN A 11 6.02 -12.16 -2.53
N ILE A 12 6.42 -11.19 -1.75
CA ILE A 12 6.02 -9.80 -1.90
C ILE A 12 7.27 -8.94 -2.08
N SER A 13 7.41 -8.32 -3.25
CA SER A 13 8.47 -7.35 -3.52
C SER A 13 8.13 -6.01 -2.89
N ILE A 14 9.12 -5.42 -2.21
CA ILE A 14 9.01 -4.06 -1.68
C ILE A 14 9.82 -3.14 -2.59
N LEU A 15 9.10 -2.33 -3.36
CA LEU A 15 9.62 -1.43 -4.39
C LEU A 15 9.52 0.03 -3.97
N GLY A 16 10.20 0.91 -4.69
CA GLY A 16 10.13 2.36 -4.49
C GLY A 16 11.50 3.03 -4.53
N HIS A 17 11.49 4.35 -4.51
CA HIS A 17 12.71 5.16 -4.58
C HIS A 17 13.62 4.97 -3.36
N SER A 18 14.91 5.31 -3.53
CA SER A 18 15.85 5.29 -2.40
C SER A 18 15.43 6.26 -1.31
N GLY A 19 15.48 5.82 -0.04
CA GLY A 19 15.13 6.65 1.10
C GLY A 19 13.64 6.79 1.43
N CYS A 20 12.72 6.18 0.64
CA CYS A 20 11.28 6.21 0.95
C CYS A 20 10.90 5.33 2.17
N GLY A 21 11.81 4.46 2.65
CA GLY A 21 11.62 3.68 3.88
C GLY A 21 11.23 2.21 3.66
N LYS A 22 11.60 1.58 2.52
CA LYS A 22 11.35 0.17 2.23
C LYS A 22 11.83 -0.78 3.34
N THR A 23 13.11 -0.70 3.66
CA THR A 23 13.73 -1.52 4.71
C THR A 23 13.09 -1.27 6.07
N ASN A 24 12.77 0.00 6.40
CA ASN A 24 12.09 0.34 7.65
C ASN A 24 10.67 -0.25 7.70
N LEU A 25 9.97 -0.30 6.56
CA LEU A 25 8.65 -0.96 6.48
C LEU A 25 8.75 -2.46 6.79
N ILE A 26 9.75 -3.14 6.23
CA ILE A 26 9.99 -4.56 6.51
C ILE A 26 10.33 -4.78 7.99
N GLU A 27 11.17 -3.93 8.56
CA GLU A 27 11.52 -3.98 9.98
C GLU A 27 10.29 -3.72 10.88
N ALA A 28 9.41 -2.79 10.51
CA ALA A 28 8.16 -2.50 11.23
C ALA A 28 7.20 -3.71 11.18
N ILE A 29 7.04 -4.34 10.02
CA ILE A 29 6.25 -5.56 9.86
C ILE A 29 6.85 -6.70 10.70
N ALA A 30 8.17 -6.90 10.65
CA ALA A 30 8.85 -7.92 11.43
C ALA A 30 8.70 -7.71 12.94
N TYR A 31 8.70 -6.45 13.39
CA TYR A 31 8.44 -6.11 14.79
C TYR A 31 6.97 -6.38 15.18
N THR A 32 6.03 -5.92 14.38
CA THR A 32 4.58 -6.08 14.64
C THR A 32 4.17 -7.56 14.64
N THR A 33 4.77 -8.37 13.79
CA THR A 33 4.54 -9.83 13.74
C THR A 33 5.36 -10.62 14.75
N LYS A 34 6.11 -9.93 15.62
CA LYS A 34 6.96 -10.51 16.68
C LYS A 34 8.07 -11.43 16.15
N LEU A 35 8.46 -11.28 14.89
CA LEU A 35 9.63 -11.93 14.34
C LEU A 35 10.93 -11.37 14.98
N THR A 36 10.92 -10.11 15.34
CA THR A 36 12.01 -9.42 16.04
C THR A 36 11.47 -8.58 17.19
N ASN A 37 12.31 -8.40 18.23
CA ASN A 37 12.03 -7.48 19.33
C ASN A 37 12.66 -6.09 19.11
N LYS A 38 13.30 -5.87 17.96
CA LYS A 38 13.90 -4.58 17.63
C LYS A 38 12.84 -3.65 17.05
N ILE A 39 12.63 -2.51 17.72
CA ILE A 39 11.81 -1.42 17.20
C ILE A 39 12.59 -0.76 16.06
N PRO A 40 11.95 -0.52 14.88
CA PRO A 40 12.57 0.24 13.81
C PRO A 40 13.06 1.60 14.34
N LYS A 41 14.27 1.99 14.00
CA LYS A 41 14.82 3.29 14.37
C LYS A 41 15.21 4.03 13.12
N LEU A 42 15.00 5.35 13.15
CA LEU A 42 15.67 6.22 12.19
C LEU A 42 17.18 6.00 12.36
N SER A 43 17.80 5.41 11.36
CA SER A 43 19.25 5.36 11.34
C SER A 43 19.74 6.67 10.74
N ASP A 44 20.60 7.39 11.44
CA ASP A 44 21.30 8.59 10.92
C ASP A 44 22.19 8.25 9.70
N LYS A 45 22.38 6.97 9.44
CA LYS A 45 23.06 6.47 8.25
C LYS A 45 22.02 5.97 7.27
N VAL A 46 22.02 6.52 6.07
CA VAL A 46 21.30 5.96 4.92
C VAL A 46 21.84 4.54 4.72
N ASN A 47 21.12 3.55 5.23
CA ASN A 47 21.45 2.14 4.98
C ASN A 47 21.11 1.88 3.51
N MET A 48 22.13 1.85 2.68
CA MET A 48 21.98 1.49 1.28
C MET A 48 21.77 -0.02 1.17
N THR A 49 20.66 -0.42 0.58
CA THR A 49 20.44 -1.82 0.19
C THR A 49 21.07 -2.03 -1.17
N TYR A 50 22.10 -2.88 -1.23
CA TYR A 50 22.82 -3.18 -2.47
C TYR A 50 22.34 -4.47 -3.12
N ASN A 51 21.93 -5.45 -2.33
CA ASN A 51 21.44 -6.75 -2.78
C ASN A 51 20.05 -7.00 -2.23
N MET A 52 19.26 -7.80 -2.93
CA MET A 52 17.96 -8.26 -2.43
C MET A 52 18.16 -9.01 -1.10
N SER A 53 17.30 -8.72 -0.13
CA SER A 53 17.21 -9.48 1.11
C SER A 53 15.80 -10.04 1.32
N LEU A 54 15.72 -11.23 1.94
CA LEU A 54 14.47 -11.92 2.19
C LEU A 54 14.18 -11.94 3.69
N THR A 55 13.02 -11.41 4.07
CA THR A 55 12.52 -11.47 5.45
C THR A 55 11.23 -12.29 5.49
N PRO A 56 11.26 -13.52 6.03
CA PRO A 56 10.06 -14.34 6.15
C PRO A 56 9.22 -13.89 7.35
N VAL A 57 7.94 -13.62 7.13
CA VAL A 57 6.99 -13.20 8.16
C VAL A 57 5.80 -14.17 8.19
N GLU A 58 5.36 -14.57 9.38
CA GLU A 58 4.17 -15.39 9.57
C GLU A 58 3.02 -14.55 10.13
N TYR A 59 1.88 -14.57 9.44
CA TYR A 59 0.69 -13.86 9.88
C TYR A 59 -0.59 -14.59 9.46
N ASN A 60 -1.52 -14.77 10.40
CA ASN A 60 -2.82 -15.43 10.17
C ASN A 60 -2.75 -16.77 9.41
N GLY A 61 -1.72 -17.57 9.68
CA GLY A 61 -1.54 -18.89 9.04
C GLY A 61 -0.83 -18.85 7.70
N TYR A 62 -0.59 -17.68 7.13
CA TYR A 62 0.20 -17.49 5.92
C TYR A 62 1.67 -17.20 6.25
N LYS A 63 2.54 -17.53 5.32
CA LYS A 63 3.94 -17.10 5.31
C LYS A 63 4.17 -16.13 4.17
N PHE A 64 4.59 -14.94 4.50
CA PHE A 64 4.97 -13.89 3.55
C PHE A 64 6.49 -13.81 3.49
N ASN A 65 7.06 -13.95 2.32
CA ASN A 65 8.46 -13.68 2.06
C ASN A 65 8.56 -12.25 1.54
N LEU A 66 8.95 -11.32 2.41
CA LEU A 66 9.16 -9.92 2.05
C LEU A 66 10.54 -9.79 1.41
N LEU A 67 10.56 -9.33 0.17
CA LEU A 67 11.76 -9.18 -0.65
C LEU A 67 12.13 -7.68 -0.69
N ASP A 68 13.12 -7.29 0.13
CA ASP A 68 13.65 -5.92 0.12
C ASP A 68 14.49 -5.70 -1.13
N THR A 69 14.14 -4.70 -1.92
CA THR A 69 14.85 -4.40 -3.17
C THR A 69 15.72 -3.15 -3.05
N PRO A 70 16.87 -3.11 -3.76
CA PRO A 70 17.63 -1.88 -3.88
C PRO A 70 16.79 -0.75 -4.48
N GLY A 71 16.90 0.46 -3.90
CA GLY A 71 16.18 1.64 -4.38
C GLY A 71 16.96 2.49 -5.40
N TYR A 72 18.16 2.07 -5.76
CA TYR A 72 19.04 2.76 -6.71
C TYR A 72 18.98 2.11 -8.09
N PHE A 73 19.08 2.93 -9.13
CA PHE A 73 18.98 2.51 -10.53
C PHE A 73 20.06 1.55 -11.01
N ASP A 74 21.24 1.62 -10.40
CA ASP A 74 22.39 0.78 -10.76
C ASP A 74 22.14 -0.72 -10.50
N PHE A 75 21.10 -1.04 -9.70
CA PHE A 75 20.74 -2.41 -9.30
C PHE A 75 19.47 -2.95 -9.97
N ASN A 76 19.11 -2.44 -11.13
CA ASN A 76 17.87 -2.87 -11.86
C ASN A 76 17.82 -4.40 -12.09
N GLY A 77 18.94 -5.06 -12.31
CA GLY A 77 18.98 -6.52 -12.48
C GLY A 77 18.44 -7.29 -11.26
N GLU A 78 18.79 -6.86 -10.05
CA GLU A 78 18.30 -7.43 -8.80
C GLU A 78 16.77 -7.19 -8.64
N VAL A 79 16.30 -6.01 -9.01
CA VAL A 79 14.87 -5.66 -8.91
C VAL A 79 14.05 -6.52 -9.89
N ILE A 80 14.49 -6.65 -11.14
CA ILE A 80 13.82 -7.49 -12.15
C ILE A 80 13.78 -8.95 -11.70
N SER A 81 14.91 -9.48 -11.24
CA SER A 81 14.99 -10.88 -10.76
C SER A 81 14.04 -11.12 -9.57
N THR A 82 13.94 -10.13 -8.67
CA THR A 82 13.03 -10.19 -7.52
C THR A 82 11.57 -10.16 -7.96
N MET A 83 11.24 -9.31 -8.93
CA MET A 83 9.88 -9.22 -9.47
C MET A 83 9.43 -10.52 -10.13
N MET A 84 10.32 -11.22 -10.85
CA MET A 84 10.01 -12.51 -11.47
C MET A 84 9.67 -13.61 -10.46
N ALA A 85 10.10 -13.46 -9.21
CA ALA A 85 9.83 -14.40 -8.12
C ALA A 85 8.65 -13.96 -7.23
N SER A 86 8.00 -12.84 -7.55
CA SER A 86 6.99 -12.22 -6.68
C SER A 86 5.56 -12.50 -7.13
N ASP A 87 4.68 -12.74 -6.16
CA ASP A 87 3.25 -12.90 -6.36
C ASP A 87 2.53 -11.54 -6.34
N ALA A 88 3.10 -10.55 -5.65
CA ALA A 88 2.58 -9.19 -5.53
C ALA A 88 3.69 -8.19 -5.20
N ALA A 89 3.39 -6.91 -5.33
CA ALA A 89 4.31 -5.82 -5.01
C ALA A 89 3.71 -4.79 -4.04
N VAL A 90 4.56 -4.25 -3.17
CA VAL A 90 4.25 -3.04 -2.38
C VAL A 90 5.16 -1.92 -2.87
N ILE A 91 4.55 -0.86 -3.41
CA ILE A 91 5.27 0.33 -3.85
C ILE A 91 5.25 1.35 -2.71
N VAL A 92 6.43 1.61 -2.15
CA VAL A 92 6.59 2.53 -1.02
C VAL A 92 6.92 3.92 -1.53
N LEU A 93 6.12 4.91 -1.11
CA LEU A 93 6.32 6.33 -1.39
C LEU A 93 6.61 7.09 -0.09
N ASP A 94 7.23 8.24 -0.25
CA ASP A 94 7.51 9.20 0.83
C ASP A 94 6.51 10.35 0.73
N ALA A 95 5.66 10.54 1.75
CA ALA A 95 4.66 11.61 1.78
C ALA A 95 5.25 13.03 1.72
N THR A 96 6.56 13.17 1.96
CA THR A 96 7.25 14.48 1.97
C THR A 96 7.81 14.89 0.62
N THR A 97 7.62 14.07 -0.41
CA THR A 97 8.16 14.29 -1.77
C THR A 97 7.10 13.99 -2.82
N SER A 98 7.23 14.63 -4.00
CA SER A 98 6.47 14.25 -5.20
C SER A 98 6.88 12.86 -5.70
N ILE A 99 6.21 12.36 -6.74
CA ILE A 99 6.56 11.10 -7.38
C ILE A 99 7.99 11.16 -7.91
N GLN A 100 8.81 10.23 -7.44
CA GLN A 100 10.22 10.14 -7.77
C GLN A 100 10.46 9.09 -8.87
N VAL A 101 11.57 9.20 -9.60
CA VAL A 101 11.93 8.27 -10.69
C VAL A 101 11.94 6.79 -10.27
N GLY A 102 12.31 6.48 -9.01
CA GLY A 102 12.23 5.10 -8.49
C GLY A 102 10.81 4.60 -8.35
N THR A 103 9.86 5.47 -8.06
CA THR A 103 8.43 5.15 -8.05
C THR A 103 7.94 4.89 -9.46
N GLU A 104 8.29 5.73 -10.43
CA GLU A 104 7.94 5.54 -11.85
C GLU A 104 8.38 4.18 -12.37
N LYS A 105 9.64 3.83 -12.12
CA LYS A 105 10.17 2.52 -12.50
C LYS A 105 9.49 1.36 -11.78
N SER A 106 9.06 1.56 -10.55
CA SER A 106 8.31 0.54 -9.80
C SER A 106 6.96 0.25 -10.47
N PHE A 107 6.26 1.29 -10.93
CA PHE A 107 5.02 1.12 -11.69
C PHE A 107 5.27 0.47 -13.05
N GLU A 108 6.31 0.88 -13.77
CA GLU A 108 6.70 0.27 -15.04
C GLU A 108 7.00 -1.23 -14.89
N LEU A 109 7.78 -1.61 -13.88
CA LEU A 109 8.16 -2.99 -13.63
C LEU A 109 7.00 -3.89 -13.19
N THR A 110 6.05 -3.36 -12.43
CA THR A 110 4.85 -4.12 -12.01
C THR A 110 3.85 -4.26 -13.15
N GLY A 111 3.84 -3.33 -14.10
CA GLY A 111 2.88 -3.33 -15.19
C GLY A 111 1.44 -3.49 -14.72
N GLU A 112 0.58 -4.09 -15.52
CA GLU A 112 -0.82 -4.41 -15.16
C GLU A 112 -0.98 -5.81 -14.56
N SER A 113 -0.03 -6.71 -14.82
CA SER A 113 -0.14 -8.14 -14.50
C SER A 113 0.16 -8.50 -13.05
N ILE A 114 0.88 -7.66 -12.32
CA ILE A 114 1.26 -7.94 -10.93
C ILE A 114 0.36 -7.15 -9.99
N PRO A 115 -0.40 -7.84 -9.11
CA PRO A 115 -1.16 -7.19 -8.06
C PRO A 115 -0.26 -6.30 -7.21
N LYS A 116 -0.70 -5.07 -6.99
CA LYS A 116 0.12 -4.09 -6.26
C LYS A 116 -0.66 -3.32 -5.23
N LEU A 117 0.04 -2.90 -4.19
CA LEU A 117 -0.44 -2.03 -3.14
C LEU A 117 0.54 -0.86 -3.01
N ILE A 118 0.02 0.33 -2.79
CA ILE A 118 0.82 1.52 -2.51
C ILE A 118 0.86 1.75 -1.00
N PHE A 119 2.07 1.93 -0.45
CA PHE A 119 2.26 2.35 0.93
C PHE A 119 2.87 3.75 0.97
N ILE A 120 2.11 4.74 1.45
CA ILE A 120 2.60 6.11 1.64
C ILE A 120 3.13 6.24 3.06
N ASN A 121 4.46 6.35 3.16
CA ASN A 121 5.21 6.41 4.41
C ASN A 121 5.46 7.86 4.85
N LYS A 122 5.82 8.06 6.11
CA LYS A 122 6.19 9.35 6.73
C LYS A 122 5.05 10.36 6.77
N ILE A 123 3.81 9.90 6.91
CA ILE A 123 2.63 10.78 7.03
C ILE A 123 2.65 11.62 8.32
N ASP A 124 3.47 11.27 9.30
CA ASP A 124 3.70 11.98 10.56
C ASP A 124 4.64 13.18 10.43
N SER A 125 5.25 13.38 9.27
CA SER A 125 6.10 14.55 8.99
C SER A 125 5.26 15.81 8.78
N GLU A 126 5.70 16.95 9.32
CA GLU A 126 5.10 18.26 9.06
C GLU A 126 5.14 18.69 7.56
N LYS A 127 5.97 18.00 6.77
CA LYS A 127 6.11 18.21 5.32
C LYS A 127 5.30 17.21 4.50
N ALA A 128 4.52 16.37 5.15
CA ALA A 128 3.73 15.38 4.43
C ALA A 128 2.61 16.06 3.62
N ASN A 129 2.52 15.72 2.36
CA ASN A 129 1.49 16.21 1.44
C ASN A 129 0.76 15.02 0.80
N TYR A 130 -0.04 14.35 1.63
CA TYR A 130 -0.73 13.11 1.24
C TYR A 130 -1.71 13.34 0.09
N LYS A 131 -2.51 14.41 0.16
CA LYS A 131 -3.59 14.69 -0.80
C LYS A 131 -3.04 14.97 -2.20
N GLU A 132 -2.07 15.87 -2.32
CA GLU A 132 -1.43 16.16 -3.62
C GLU A 132 -0.76 14.91 -4.19
N LEU A 133 -0.14 14.07 -3.35
CA LEU A 133 0.51 12.84 -3.81
C LEU A 133 -0.50 11.83 -4.37
N ILE A 134 -1.70 11.72 -3.78
CA ILE A 134 -2.78 10.88 -4.31
C ILE A 134 -3.29 11.42 -5.64
N GLU A 135 -3.48 12.74 -5.76
CA GLU A 135 -3.91 13.39 -6.99
C GLU A 135 -2.86 13.16 -8.10
N GLU A 136 -1.57 13.38 -7.81
CA GLU A 136 -0.46 13.14 -8.75
C GLU A 136 -0.39 11.67 -9.20
N LEU A 137 -0.61 10.73 -8.29
CA LEU A 137 -0.65 9.30 -8.60
C LEU A 137 -1.80 8.95 -9.55
N ARG A 138 -2.98 9.50 -9.30
CA ARG A 138 -4.17 9.26 -10.14
C ARG A 138 -4.01 9.85 -11.53
N GLU A 139 -3.55 11.09 -11.63
CA GLU A 139 -3.32 11.75 -12.92
C GLU A 139 -2.29 11.03 -13.77
N LYS A 140 -1.23 10.53 -13.12
CA LYS A 140 -0.10 9.93 -13.84
C LYS A 140 -0.30 8.48 -14.24
N TYR A 141 -0.97 7.70 -13.38
CA TYR A 141 -1.05 6.26 -13.59
C TYR A 141 -2.47 5.75 -13.83
N SER A 142 -3.40 5.96 -12.90
CA SER A 142 -4.76 5.43 -13.06
C SER A 142 -5.72 5.91 -11.98
N ASN A 143 -6.98 6.11 -12.36
CA ASN A 143 -8.09 6.33 -11.46
C ASN A 143 -8.44 5.10 -10.58
N LYS A 144 -7.84 3.95 -10.88
CA LYS A 144 -7.96 2.71 -10.07
C LYS A 144 -7.19 2.79 -8.74
N ILE A 145 -6.44 3.88 -8.50
CA ILE A 145 -5.70 4.13 -7.25
C ILE A 145 -6.65 4.69 -6.20
N VAL A 146 -6.91 3.88 -5.16
CA VAL A 146 -7.90 4.21 -4.13
C VAL A 146 -7.30 4.16 -2.73
N PRO A 147 -7.31 5.27 -1.97
CA PRO A 147 -7.01 5.26 -0.56
C PRO A 147 -7.98 4.37 0.22
N MET A 148 -7.45 3.38 0.94
CA MET A 148 -8.20 2.59 1.91
C MET A 148 -8.21 3.27 3.29
N TYR A 149 -7.23 4.13 3.51
CA TYR A 149 -7.04 4.89 4.74
C TYR A 149 -6.64 6.31 4.38
N ILE A 150 -7.22 7.29 5.09
CA ILE A 150 -6.85 8.70 4.99
C ILE A 150 -6.21 9.17 6.30
N PRO A 151 -5.12 9.94 6.24
CA PRO A 151 -4.53 10.54 7.43
C PRO A 151 -5.35 11.76 7.86
N ILE A 152 -5.58 11.85 9.16
CA ILE A 152 -6.27 12.98 9.78
C ILE A 152 -5.24 13.88 10.43
N TYR A 153 -5.30 15.16 10.09
CA TYR A 153 -4.40 16.18 10.63
C TYR A 153 -5.18 17.19 11.48
N GLU A 154 -4.53 17.77 12.46
CA GLU A 154 -5.01 18.91 13.24
C GLU A 154 -4.01 20.05 13.08
N GLY A 155 -4.32 20.98 12.15
CA GLY A 155 -3.31 21.86 11.56
C GLY A 155 -2.26 21.05 10.81
N ASP A 156 -0.98 21.29 11.07
CA ASP A 156 0.13 20.57 10.43
C ASP A 156 0.53 19.27 11.17
N LYS A 157 -0.19 18.90 12.24
CA LYS A 157 0.15 17.73 13.05
C LYS A 157 -0.70 16.52 12.70
N PHE A 158 -0.04 15.42 12.38
CA PHE A 158 -0.69 14.11 12.25
C PHE A 158 -1.37 13.71 13.57
N LYS A 159 -2.62 13.27 13.47
CA LYS A 159 -3.45 12.86 14.62
C LYS A 159 -3.83 11.40 14.59
N ALA A 160 -4.33 10.91 13.47
CA ALA A 160 -4.88 9.57 13.34
C ALA A 160 -4.93 9.13 11.86
N ILE A 161 -5.27 7.87 11.66
CA ILE A 161 -5.61 7.29 10.36
C ILE A 161 -7.06 6.84 10.42
N HIS A 162 -7.84 7.20 9.42
CA HIS A 162 -9.23 6.78 9.28
C HIS A 162 -9.40 5.78 8.15
N ASN A 163 -10.08 4.66 8.42
CA ASN A 163 -10.46 3.69 7.39
C ASN A 163 -11.75 4.19 6.70
N ILE A 164 -11.72 4.36 5.38
CA ILE A 164 -12.84 4.91 4.60
C ILE A 164 -14.11 4.05 4.64
N LEU A 165 -14.01 2.78 5.02
CA LEU A 165 -15.16 1.88 5.17
C LEU A 165 -15.87 2.04 6.53
N ASN A 166 -15.25 2.75 7.48
CA ASN A 166 -15.84 3.00 8.79
C ASN A 166 -16.81 4.18 8.76
N ASP A 167 -17.53 4.35 9.87
CA ASP A 167 -18.40 5.50 10.09
C ASP A 167 -17.59 6.81 10.15
N THR A 168 -18.05 7.83 9.42
CA THR A 168 -17.39 9.12 9.26
C THR A 168 -17.93 10.21 10.20
N SER A 169 -18.99 9.92 10.96
CA SER A 169 -19.72 10.89 11.79
C SER A 169 -18.87 11.64 12.84
N ASN A 170 -17.71 11.09 13.18
CA ASN A 170 -16.77 11.69 14.15
C ASN A 170 -15.65 12.52 13.49
N LEU A 171 -15.66 12.65 12.16
CA LEU A 171 -14.68 13.44 11.44
C LEU A 171 -15.11 14.91 11.34
N SER A 172 -14.15 15.80 11.09
CA SER A 172 -14.50 17.17 10.67
C SER A 172 -15.13 17.15 9.27
N ALA A 173 -15.91 18.16 8.93
CA ALA A 173 -16.65 18.21 7.67
C ALA A 173 -15.75 17.99 6.43
N GLU A 174 -14.54 18.51 6.44
CA GLU A 174 -13.56 18.35 5.36
C GLU A 174 -13.13 16.88 5.18
N PHE A 175 -12.74 16.20 6.26
CA PHE A 175 -12.34 14.79 6.21
C PHE A 175 -13.52 13.85 5.99
N GLU A 176 -14.71 14.24 6.45
CA GLU A 176 -15.94 13.49 6.18
C GLU A 176 -16.25 13.47 4.69
N GLU A 177 -16.21 14.64 4.03
CA GLU A 177 -16.43 14.76 2.59
C GLU A 177 -15.38 13.96 1.79
N GLU A 178 -14.10 14.07 2.16
CA GLU A 178 -13.03 13.32 1.51
C GLU A 178 -13.21 11.80 1.67
N ALA A 179 -13.56 11.33 2.87
CA ALA A 179 -13.80 9.91 3.14
C ALA A 179 -15.01 9.38 2.35
N GLN A 180 -16.11 10.15 2.30
CA GLN A 180 -17.31 9.78 1.57
C GLN A 180 -17.07 9.71 0.06
N ASN A 181 -16.38 10.70 -0.51
CA ASN A 181 -16.03 10.72 -1.93
C ASN A 181 -15.10 9.54 -2.29
N THR A 182 -14.12 9.27 -1.45
CA THR A 182 -13.20 8.13 -1.67
C THR A 182 -13.92 6.79 -1.53
N LYS A 183 -14.85 6.68 -0.58
CA LYS A 183 -15.68 5.49 -0.42
C LYS A 183 -16.59 5.27 -1.63
N ALA A 184 -17.23 6.32 -2.14
CA ALA A 184 -18.08 6.24 -3.34
C ALA A 184 -17.28 5.73 -4.55
N MET A 185 -16.08 6.27 -4.77
CA MET A 185 -15.16 5.80 -5.81
C MET A 185 -14.78 4.32 -5.63
N LEU A 186 -14.51 3.88 -4.40
CA LEU A 186 -14.23 2.47 -4.13
C LEU A 186 -15.43 1.58 -4.44
N MET A 187 -16.65 2.01 -4.07
CA MET A 187 -17.87 1.25 -4.36
C MET A 187 -18.13 1.10 -5.86
N GLU A 188 -17.86 2.14 -6.64
CA GLU A 188 -17.95 2.11 -8.10
C GLU A 188 -16.98 1.07 -8.69
N LEU A 189 -15.72 1.11 -8.29
CA LEU A 189 -14.71 0.13 -8.75
C LEU A 189 -15.03 -1.30 -8.30
N ILE A 190 -15.60 -1.48 -7.11
CA ILE A 190 -16.06 -2.78 -6.64
C ILE A 190 -17.21 -3.29 -7.52
N ALA A 191 -18.18 -2.42 -7.83
CA ALA A 191 -19.32 -2.78 -8.66
C ALA A 191 -18.88 -3.25 -10.05
N GLU A 192 -17.87 -2.62 -10.62
CA GLU A 192 -17.31 -3.00 -11.94
C GLU A 192 -16.63 -4.38 -11.95
N THR A 193 -16.37 -5.00 -10.81
CA THR A 193 -15.69 -6.33 -10.75
C THR A 193 -16.60 -7.52 -11.04
N ASP A 194 -17.94 -7.36 -10.98
CA ASP A 194 -18.90 -8.45 -11.10
C ASP A 194 -20.26 -7.87 -11.56
N ASP A 195 -20.87 -8.49 -12.58
CA ASP A 195 -22.14 -8.03 -13.16
C ASP A 195 -23.28 -7.95 -12.13
N GLU A 196 -23.33 -8.86 -11.16
CA GLU A 196 -24.37 -8.85 -10.10
C GLU A 196 -24.15 -7.67 -9.14
N LEU A 197 -22.90 -7.31 -8.85
CA LEU A 197 -22.56 -6.14 -8.02
C LEU A 197 -22.89 -4.85 -8.77
N LEU A 198 -22.66 -4.83 -10.08
CA LEU A 198 -22.95 -3.68 -10.92
C LEU A 198 -24.45 -3.39 -10.99
N ASP A 199 -25.28 -4.43 -11.16
CA ASP A 199 -26.74 -4.32 -11.16
C ASP A 199 -27.28 -3.80 -9.82
N LYS A 200 -26.73 -4.30 -8.69
CA LYS A 200 -27.08 -3.79 -7.35
C LYS A 200 -26.69 -2.32 -7.17
N TYR A 201 -25.49 -1.94 -7.58
CA TYR A 201 -25.03 -0.56 -7.47
C TYR A 201 -25.93 0.41 -8.24
N PHE A 202 -26.32 0.07 -9.48
CA PHE A 202 -27.23 0.88 -10.28
C PHE A 202 -28.67 0.89 -9.79
N SER A 203 -29.13 -0.17 -9.12
CA SER A 203 -30.45 -0.19 -8.48
C SER A 203 -30.51 0.61 -7.17
N GLY A 204 -29.37 1.08 -6.67
CA GLY A 204 -29.25 1.82 -5.41
C GLY A 204 -29.30 0.93 -4.17
N GLU A 205 -29.09 -0.38 -4.32
CA GLU A 205 -28.96 -1.32 -3.22
C GLU A 205 -27.58 -1.20 -2.56
N GLU A 206 -27.53 -1.26 -1.24
CA GLU A 206 -26.27 -1.26 -0.51
C GLU A 206 -25.56 -2.62 -0.63
N LEU A 207 -24.26 -2.58 -0.93
CA LEU A 207 -23.44 -3.79 -0.93
C LEU A 207 -23.18 -4.28 0.49
N THR A 208 -23.30 -5.59 0.70
CA THR A 208 -22.96 -6.22 1.98
C THR A 208 -21.44 -6.19 2.23
N LYS A 209 -21.03 -6.38 3.49
CA LYS A 209 -19.60 -6.44 3.84
C LYS A 209 -18.86 -7.56 3.11
N GLU A 210 -19.51 -8.69 2.92
CA GLU A 210 -18.97 -9.85 2.21
C GLU A 210 -18.79 -9.55 0.71
N GLU A 211 -19.75 -8.87 0.10
CA GLU A 211 -19.65 -8.42 -1.30
C GLU A 211 -18.55 -7.40 -1.50
N ILE A 212 -18.43 -6.41 -0.60
CA ILE A 212 -17.35 -5.43 -0.60
C ILE A 212 -15.98 -6.15 -0.50
N GLN A 213 -15.83 -7.07 0.42
CA GLN A 213 -14.58 -7.81 0.60
C GLN A 213 -14.23 -8.67 -0.63
N LYS A 214 -15.24 -9.36 -1.20
CA LYS A 214 -15.07 -10.15 -2.43
C LYS A 214 -14.65 -9.24 -3.59
N GLY A 215 -15.35 -8.12 -3.81
CA GLY A 215 -15.05 -7.19 -4.89
C GLY A 215 -13.67 -6.55 -4.77
N ILE A 216 -13.25 -6.14 -3.56
CA ILE A 216 -11.88 -5.66 -3.31
C ILE A 216 -10.86 -6.74 -3.67
N THR A 217 -11.10 -7.99 -3.27
CA THR A 217 -10.17 -9.10 -3.55
C THR A 217 -10.02 -9.34 -5.04
N ILE A 218 -11.13 -9.43 -5.76
CA ILE A 218 -11.15 -9.62 -7.23
C ILE A 218 -10.49 -8.41 -7.91
N GLY A 219 -10.87 -7.20 -7.53
CA GLY A 219 -10.35 -5.97 -8.12
C GLY A 219 -8.84 -5.82 -7.96
N ILE A 220 -8.28 -6.20 -6.79
CA ILE A 220 -6.83 -6.20 -6.58
C ILE A 220 -6.15 -7.28 -7.43
N GLN A 221 -6.73 -8.48 -7.51
CA GLN A 221 -6.16 -9.58 -8.29
C GLN A 221 -6.11 -9.28 -9.78
N ASN A 222 -7.13 -8.61 -10.30
CA ASN A 222 -7.23 -8.23 -11.72
C ASN A 222 -6.49 -6.92 -12.05
N GLY A 223 -6.04 -6.16 -11.02
CA GLY A 223 -5.45 -4.83 -11.21
C GLY A 223 -6.49 -3.72 -11.48
N ASP A 224 -7.76 -3.96 -11.16
CA ASP A 224 -8.84 -2.98 -11.27
C ASP A 224 -8.95 -2.09 -10.03
N ILE A 225 -8.37 -2.53 -8.93
CA ILE A 225 -8.21 -1.74 -7.70
C ILE A 225 -6.75 -1.75 -7.29
N ILE A 226 -6.16 -0.56 -7.14
CA ILE A 226 -4.82 -0.38 -6.58
C ILE A 226 -4.99 0.29 -5.21
N PRO A 227 -5.00 -0.47 -4.12
CA PRO A 227 -5.24 0.09 -2.80
C PRO A 227 -4.05 0.92 -2.32
N VAL A 228 -4.36 2.05 -1.67
CA VAL A 228 -3.36 2.86 -0.99
C VAL A 228 -3.60 2.76 0.52
N ILE A 229 -2.55 2.41 1.23
CA ILE A 229 -2.48 2.52 2.68
C ILE A 229 -1.41 3.54 3.07
N CYS A 230 -1.55 4.14 4.22
CA CYS A 230 -0.60 5.15 4.69
C CYS A 230 -0.19 4.88 6.14
N GLY A 231 0.98 5.39 6.52
CA GLY A 231 1.49 5.19 7.86
C GLY A 231 2.85 5.86 8.09
N SER A 232 3.39 5.63 9.27
CA SER A 232 4.77 5.94 9.59
C SER A 232 5.47 4.69 10.12
N THR A 233 6.57 4.32 9.48
CA THR A 233 7.36 3.16 9.90
C THR A 233 8.18 3.41 11.16
N ILE A 234 8.14 4.62 11.71
CA ILE A 234 8.93 5.06 12.86
C ILE A 234 8.05 5.33 14.07
N SER A 235 6.84 5.84 13.85
CA SER A 235 5.88 6.22 14.91
C SER A 235 4.91 5.08 15.27
N ASN A 236 5.33 3.84 15.10
CA ASN A 236 4.55 2.62 15.39
C ASN A 236 3.75 2.68 16.69
#